data_7eb48dec42075f66907f6f37d8270c64
#
_entry.id   7eb48dec42075f66907f6f37d8270c64
#
_cell.length_a   1.000
_cell.length_b   1.000
_cell.length_c   1.000
_cell.angle_alpha   90.00
_cell.angle_beta   90.00
_cell.angle_gamma   90.00
#
_symmetry.space_group_name_H-M   'P 1'
#
loop_
_entity.id
_entity.type
_entity.pdbx_description
1 polymer ?
#
loop_
_entity_poly.entity_id
_entity_poly.type
_entity_poly.pdbx_seq_one_letter_code
_entity_poly.pdbx_strand_id
1 'polypeptide(L)'
;MYKFIAHRGNDDDLAENSKEAILNSLSKPYIDGVEFDIRITKDNKFVINHNATINLNSNKIGTIKNMTLKQLKEVKFKNHNKVYRIATLNEVLKQIKNDKIIIIEIKEEKNYNAYQKKKLLKLLKKYNYLNIYLTSFNYDLITDLKKDYSNCGLLVGKVLNRNKDISVFPFLLIPLDFYEKYEGIQQLFIWTIDSPKKLKEISDDCYIITDKAFLLFNSHYNHH
;
A
#
# COMPACT_ATOMS: atom_id res chain seq x y z
N MET A 1 -16.45 -10.84 -9.95
CA MET A 1 -16.78 -9.39 -9.72
C MET A 1 -15.54 -8.70 -9.22
N TYR A 2 -15.09 -7.65 -9.92
CA TYR A 2 -13.88 -6.91 -9.54
C TYR A 2 -13.99 -6.32 -8.14
N LYS A 3 -12.85 -6.28 -7.45
CA LYS A 3 -12.69 -5.60 -6.16
C LYS A 3 -11.73 -4.43 -6.32
N PHE A 4 -12.18 -3.23 -5.96
CA PHE A 4 -11.42 -2.00 -6.17
C PHE A 4 -10.70 -1.57 -4.91
N ILE A 5 -9.38 -1.47 -5.02
CA ILE A 5 -8.45 -1.03 -3.97
C ILE A 5 -7.94 0.37 -4.34
N ALA A 6 -8.19 1.36 -3.50
CA ALA A 6 -7.70 2.71 -3.73
C ALA A 6 -6.18 2.76 -3.53
N HIS A 7 -5.44 3.00 -4.62
CA HIS A 7 -3.99 3.17 -4.61
C HIS A 7 -3.60 4.41 -3.81
N ARG A 8 -2.78 4.26 -2.77
CA ARG A 8 -2.36 5.31 -1.84
C ARG A 8 -3.50 6.08 -1.17
N GLY A 9 -4.68 5.45 -1.07
CA GLY A 9 -5.89 6.13 -0.61
C GLY A 9 -6.35 7.24 -1.56
N ASN A 10 -6.10 7.11 -2.86
CA ASN A 10 -6.30 8.19 -3.83
C ASN A 10 -7.73 8.73 -3.83
N ASP A 11 -7.79 10.04 -3.77
CA ASP A 11 -8.99 10.87 -3.88
C ASP A 11 -8.56 12.15 -4.57
N ASP A 12 -9.31 12.60 -5.58
CA ASP A 12 -8.92 13.76 -6.42
C ASP A 12 -8.65 15.03 -5.60
N ASP A 13 -9.26 15.18 -4.42
CA ASP A 13 -9.16 16.35 -3.55
C ASP A 13 -8.18 16.20 -2.37
N LEU A 14 -7.64 15.01 -2.14
CA LEU A 14 -6.80 14.72 -0.98
C LEU A 14 -5.39 14.27 -1.40
N ALA A 15 -4.42 14.54 -0.54
CA ALA A 15 -3.05 14.11 -0.80
C ALA A 15 -2.92 12.60 -0.68
N GLU A 16 -2.35 11.94 -1.68
CA GLU A 16 -2.00 10.51 -1.64
C GLU A 16 -1.16 10.19 -0.39
N ASN A 17 -1.28 8.98 0.13
CA ASN A 17 -0.57 8.56 1.34
C ASN A 17 -0.81 9.46 2.57
N SER A 18 -1.88 10.26 2.57
CA SER A 18 -2.32 10.97 3.76
C SER A 18 -3.32 10.14 4.55
N LYS A 19 -3.36 10.37 5.86
CA LYS A 19 -4.36 9.72 6.73
C LYS A 19 -5.78 10.05 6.25
N GLU A 20 -5.98 11.28 5.84
CA GLU A 20 -7.27 11.81 5.37
C GLU A 20 -7.73 11.07 4.10
N ALA A 21 -6.85 10.89 3.12
CA ALA A 21 -7.15 10.17 1.88
C ALA A 21 -7.47 8.69 2.15
N ILE A 22 -6.66 8.00 2.95
CA ILE A 22 -6.85 6.60 3.31
C ILE A 22 -8.22 6.38 3.98
N LEU A 23 -8.56 7.19 4.97
CA LEU A 23 -9.82 7.06 5.70
C LEU A 23 -11.03 7.45 4.84
N ASN A 24 -10.89 8.48 3.99
CA ASN A 24 -11.93 8.88 3.06
C ASN A 24 -12.22 7.77 2.04
N SER A 25 -11.20 7.16 1.43
CA SER A 25 -11.38 6.04 0.51
C SER A 25 -12.09 4.86 1.17
N LEU A 26 -11.68 4.48 2.37
CA LEU A 26 -12.33 3.40 3.12
C LEU A 26 -13.80 3.68 3.49
N SER A 27 -14.24 4.94 3.47
CA SER A 27 -15.65 5.30 3.70
C SER A 27 -16.54 5.12 2.46
N LYS A 28 -15.96 4.99 1.26
CA LYS A 28 -16.72 4.91 -0.01
C LYS A 28 -17.29 3.50 -0.20
N PRO A 29 -18.57 3.36 -0.58
CA PRO A 29 -19.20 2.04 -0.73
C PRO A 29 -18.64 1.22 -1.89
N TYR A 30 -18.10 1.85 -2.93
CA TYR A 30 -17.51 1.22 -4.11
C TYR A 30 -16.02 0.87 -3.96
N ILE A 31 -15.43 1.10 -2.80
CA ILE A 31 -14.06 0.71 -2.47
C ILE A 31 -14.08 -0.53 -1.60
N ASP A 32 -13.36 -1.56 -1.98
CA ASP A 32 -13.19 -2.81 -1.23
C ASP A 32 -11.96 -2.78 -0.31
N GLY A 33 -11.05 -1.86 -0.55
CA GLY A 33 -9.84 -1.70 0.25
C GLY A 33 -9.01 -0.49 -0.11
N VAL A 34 -7.89 -0.36 0.57
CA VAL A 34 -6.89 0.69 0.35
C VAL A 34 -5.49 0.10 0.32
N GLU A 35 -4.66 0.63 -0.54
CA GLU A 35 -3.22 0.39 -0.54
C GLU A 35 -2.51 1.67 -0.11
N PHE A 36 -1.43 1.55 0.67
CA PHE A 36 -0.56 2.66 1.02
C PHE A 36 0.84 2.20 1.44
N ASP A 37 1.79 3.13 1.35
CA ASP A 37 3.21 2.88 1.52
C ASP A 37 3.69 3.22 2.93
N ILE A 38 4.55 2.38 3.52
CA ILE A 38 5.23 2.70 4.77
C ILE A 38 6.74 2.73 4.64
N ARG A 39 7.35 3.61 5.45
CA ARG A 39 8.80 3.71 5.64
C ARG A 39 9.15 3.76 7.12
N ILE A 40 10.40 3.45 7.43
CA ILE A 40 10.89 3.47 8.80
C ILE A 40 11.75 4.72 9.07
N THR A 41 11.53 5.35 10.21
CA THR A 41 12.29 6.53 10.67
C THR A 41 13.56 6.13 11.40
N LYS A 42 14.47 7.11 11.65
CA LYS A 42 15.69 6.93 12.46
C LYS A 42 15.42 6.33 13.84
N ASP A 43 14.31 6.71 14.48
CA ASP A 43 13.88 6.22 15.78
C ASP A 43 12.90 5.02 15.68
N ASN A 44 12.96 4.31 14.55
CA ASN A 44 12.20 3.08 14.29
C ASN A 44 10.69 3.24 14.46
N LYS A 45 10.12 4.30 13.92
CA LYS A 45 8.65 4.47 13.78
C LYS A 45 8.25 4.22 12.33
N PHE A 46 7.10 3.58 12.14
CA PHE A 46 6.54 3.36 10.81
C PHE A 46 5.67 4.56 10.44
N VAL A 47 6.03 5.23 9.35
CA VAL A 47 5.33 6.42 8.82
C VAL A 47 4.84 6.14 7.42
N ILE A 48 3.76 6.80 7.03
CA ILE A 48 3.14 6.63 5.72
C ILE A 48 3.75 7.62 4.75
N ASN A 49 4.46 7.13 3.74
CA ASN A 49 5.05 7.94 2.67
C ASN A 49 5.62 7.05 1.56
N HIS A 50 5.38 7.41 0.30
CA HIS A 50 5.94 6.66 -0.84
C HIS A 50 7.45 6.90 -0.98
N ASN A 51 7.88 8.16 -1.06
CA ASN A 51 9.27 8.52 -1.34
C ASN A 51 10.18 8.33 -0.12
N ALA A 52 11.44 7.97 -0.34
CA ALA A 52 12.45 7.90 0.71
C ALA A 52 12.82 9.29 1.26
N THR A 53 12.56 10.32 0.47
CA THR A 53 12.86 11.71 0.79
C THR A 53 11.59 12.53 0.94
N ILE A 54 11.71 13.64 1.65
CA ILE A 54 10.63 14.59 1.88
C ILE A 54 11.17 16.02 1.78
N ASN A 55 10.40 16.89 1.14
CA ASN A 55 10.72 18.31 1.09
C ASN A 55 10.45 18.95 2.45
N LEU A 56 11.49 19.47 3.10
CA LEU A 56 11.41 20.10 4.42
C LEU A 56 10.96 21.56 4.33
N ASN A 57 11.53 22.29 3.38
CA ASN A 57 11.20 23.67 2.98
C ASN A 57 11.78 23.87 1.57
N SER A 58 11.52 24.99 0.94
CA SER A 58 11.79 25.29 -0.47
C SER A 58 13.10 24.79 -1.07
N ASN A 59 14.13 24.48 -0.26
CA ASN A 59 15.43 23.99 -0.74
C ASN A 59 16.06 22.89 0.13
N LYS A 60 15.34 22.31 1.07
CA LYS A 60 15.88 21.21 1.91
C LYS A 60 15.12 19.92 1.69
N ILE A 61 15.85 18.88 1.35
CA ILE A 61 15.33 17.51 1.24
C ILE A 61 15.86 16.71 2.42
N GLY A 62 14.95 16.12 3.18
CA GLY A 62 15.27 15.19 4.26
C GLY A 62 15.05 13.74 3.81
N THR A 63 15.87 12.82 4.29
CA THR A 63 15.66 11.37 4.09
C THR A 63 14.98 10.80 5.32
N ILE A 64 13.82 10.16 5.16
CA ILE A 64 12.98 9.68 6.26
C ILE A 64 13.74 8.80 7.25
N LYS A 65 14.58 7.87 6.75
CA LYS A 65 15.39 6.97 7.61
C LYS A 65 16.43 7.70 8.48
N ASN A 66 16.78 8.95 8.15
CA ASN A 66 17.74 9.77 8.89
C ASN A 66 17.04 10.78 9.83
N MET A 67 15.71 10.84 9.80
CA MET A 67 14.88 11.75 10.60
C MET A 67 14.13 11.01 11.70
N THR A 68 14.01 11.64 12.86
CA THR A 68 13.12 11.14 13.91
C THR A 68 11.66 11.48 13.59
N LEU A 69 10.72 10.74 14.20
CA LEU A 69 9.30 11.05 14.05
C LEU A 69 8.99 12.51 14.48
N LYS A 70 9.64 13.01 15.53
CA LYS A 70 9.46 14.40 15.97
C LYS A 70 9.77 15.39 14.86
N GLN A 71 10.92 15.23 14.18
CA GLN A 71 11.32 16.07 13.05
C GLN A 71 10.34 15.95 11.86
N LEU A 72 9.87 14.73 11.56
CA LEU A 72 8.91 14.52 10.48
C LEU A 72 7.55 15.16 10.76
N LYS A 73 7.11 15.20 12.02
CA LYS A 73 5.84 15.85 12.41
C LYS A 73 5.85 17.38 12.26
N GLU A 74 7.00 17.99 12.19
CA GLU A 74 7.16 19.44 11.92
C GLU A 74 6.98 19.76 10.44
N VAL A 75 7.20 18.79 9.56
CA VAL A 75 7.06 18.95 8.11
C VAL A 75 5.59 19.07 7.73
N LYS A 76 5.29 20.11 6.97
CA LYS A 76 3.96 20.36 6.38
C LYS A 76 4.09 20.28 4.86
N PHE A 77 3.18 19.58 4.24
CA PHE A 77 3.05 19.62 2.78
C PHE A 77 1.65 20.07 2.39
N LYS A 78 1.57 20.75 1.28
CA LYS A 78 0.31 21.29 0.76
C LYS A 78 -0.12 20.46 -0.45
N ASN A 79 -1.40 20.15 -0.51
CA ASN A 79 -2.05 19.67 -1.71
C ASN A 79 -3.35 20.45 -1.86
N HIS A 80 -3.54 21.11 -3.02
CA HIS A 80 -4.57 22.12 -3.20
C HIS A 80 -4.53 23.14 -2.05
N ASN A 81 -5.63 23.41 -1.41
CA ASN A 81 -5.74 24.37 -0.30
C ASN A 81 -5.61 23.75 1.09
N LYS A 82 -5.24 22.47 1.18
CA LYS A 82 -5.16 21.74 2.45
C LYS A 82 -3.70 21.52 2.86
N VAL A 83 -3.45 21.54 4.17
CA VAL A 83 -2.15 21.27 4.77
C VAL A 83 -2.17 19.90 5.43
N TYR A 84 -1.21 19.07 5.09
CA TYR A 84 -1.07 17.70 5.58
C TYR A 84 0.21 17.54 6.40
N ARG A 85 0.23 16.52 7.26
CA ARG A 85 1.41 16.07 8.00
C ARG A 85 1.58 14.57 7.81
N ILE A 86 2.84 14.11 7.85
CA ILE A 86 3.12 12.68 7.80
C ILE A 86 2.40 11.98 8.96
N ALA A 87 1.62 10.95 8.61
CA ALA A 87 0.96 10.08 9.57
C ALA A 87 1.85 8.88 9.92
N THR A 88 1.73 8.37 11.13
CA THR A 88 2.28 7.06 11.49
C THR A 88 1.29 5.96 11.12
N LEU A 89 1.80 4.76 10.88
CA LEU A 89 0.96 3.57 10.67
C LEU A 89 -0.05 3.38 11.83
N ASN A 90 0.40 3.57 13.07
CA ASN A 90 -0.48 3.45 14.25
C ASN A 90 -1.61 4.50 14.26
N GLU A 91 -1.36 5.73 13.81
CA GLU A 91 -2.38 6.78 13.75
C GLU A 91 -3.49 6.46 12.74
N VAL A 92 -3.13 5.79 11.65
CA VAL A 92 -4.10 5.38 10.62
C VAL A 92 -4.86 4.13 11.07
N LEU A 93 -4.17 3.05 11.41
CA LEU A 93 -4.81 1.80 11.80
C LEU A 93 -5.78 1.96 12.98
N LYS A 94 -5.47 2.84 13.94
CA LYS A 94 -6.35 3.14 15.08
C LYS A 94 -7.73 3.67 14.66
N GLN A 95 -7.85 4.32 13.51
CA GLN A 95 -9.09 4.96 13.06
C GLN A 95 -9.91 4.08 12.11
N ILE A 96 -9.34 3.00 11.58
CA ILE A 96 -10.05 2.08 10.70
C ILE A 96 -10.95 1.18 11.56
N LYS A 97 -12.23 1.09 11.18
CA LYS A 97 -13.27 0.35 11.92
C LYS A 97 -14.08 -0.60 11.04
N ASN A 98 -13.73 -0.72 9.78
CA ASN A 98 -14.37 -1.63 8.83
C ASN A 98 -13.46 -2.84 8.55
N ASP A 99 -14.00 -3.84 7.85
CA ASP A 99 -13.34 -5.08 7.48
C ASP A 99 -12.72 -5.05 6.07
N LYS A 100 -12.66 -3.85 5.47
CA LYS A 100 -12.10 -3.67 4.13
C LYS A 100 -10.61 -4.05 4.09
N ILE A 101 -10.15 -4.41 2.90
CA ILE A 101 -8.76 -4.81 2.66
C ILE A 101 -7.82 -3.62 2.89
N ILE A 102 -6.74 -3.86 3.62
CA ILE A 102 -5.68 -2.88 3.86
C ILE A 102 -4.37 -3.48 3.36
N ILE A 103 -3.86 -2.98 2.25
CA ILE A 103 -2.57 -3.39 1.70
C ILE A 103 -1.52 -2.37 2.15
N ILE A 104 -0.46 -2.85 2.79
CA ILE A 104 0.64 -2.03 3.28
C ILE A 104 1.90 -2.42 2.52
N GLU A 105 2.36 -1.55 1.61
CA GLU A 105 3.65 -1.73 0.96
C GLU A 105 4.79 -1.25 1.85
N ILE A 106 5.76 -2.13 2.10
CA ILE A 106 6.99 -1.81 2.83
C ILE A 106 8.05 -1.38 1.83
N LYS A 107 8.36 -0.07 1.82
CA LYS A 107 9.30 0.58 0.87
C LYS A 107 10.76 0.54 1.36
N GLU A 108 11.21 -0.59 1.91
CA GLU A 108 12.58 -0.71 2.41
C GLU A 108 13.43 -1.58 1.49
N GLU A 109 14.60 -1.06 1.11
CA GLU A 109 15.57 -1.78 0.28
C GLU A 109 16.31 -2.87 1.05
N LYS A 110 16.43 -2.70 2.38
CA LYS A 110 17.11 -3.62 3.29
C LYS A 110 16.12 -4.32 4.19
N ASN A 111 16.49 -5.52 4.62
CA ASN A 111 15.70 -6.26 5.59
C ASN A 111 15.61 -5.50 6.93
N TYR A 112 14.49 -5.64 7.61
CA TYR A 112 14.37 -5.18 8.98
C TYR A 112 15.30 -5.99 9.89
N ASN A 113 15.94 -5.30 10.85
CA ASN A 113 16.58 -6.01 11.96
C ASN A 113 15.52 -6.60 12.91
N ALA A 114 15.95 -7.49 13.81
CA ALA A 114 15.05 -8.20 14.73
C ALA A 114 14.16 -7.25 15.57
N TYR A 115 14.69 -6.11 15.99
CA TYR A 115 13.92 -5.10 16.75
C TYR A 115 12.84 -4.45 15.90
N GLN A 116 13.15 -4.05 14.67
CA GLN A 116 12.21 -3.43 13.73
C GLN A 116 11.09 -4.40 13.36
N LYS A 117 11.46 -5.64 13.02
CA LYS A 117 10.51 -6.72 12.74
C LYS A 117 9.56 -6.96 13.91
N LYS A 118 10.09 -7.17 15.12
CA LYS A 118 9.31 -7.37 16.35
C LYS A 118 8.35 -6.20 16.59
N LYS A 119 8.80 -4.98 16.33
CA LYS A 119 7.99 -3.76 16.51
C LYS A 119 6.82 -3.68 15.54
N LEU A 120 7.05 -4.01 14.25
CA LEU A 120 5.98 -4.09 13.24
C LEU A 120 4.97 -5.17 13.63
N LEU A 121 5.42 -6.39 13.91
CA LEU A 121 4.56 -7.51 14.27
C LEU A 121 3.72 -7.22 15.54
N LYS A 122 4.33 -6.57 16.55
CA LYS A 122 3.59 -6.13 17.75
C LYS A 122 2.49 -5.12 17.39
N LEU A 123 2.76 -4.20 16.47
CA LEU A 123 1.77 -3.23 16.00
C LEU A 123 0.62 -3.94 15.27
N LEU A 124 0.93 -4.84 14.33
CA LEU A 124 -0.09 -5.59 13.58
C LEU A 124 -0.94 -6.46 14.51
N LYS A 125 -0.34 -7.11 15.50
CA LYS A 125 -1.07 -7.91 16.50
C LYS A 125 -2.09 -7.07 17.29
N LYS A 126 -1.81 -5.79 17.54
CA LYS A 126 -2.76 -4.87 18.20
C LYS A 126 -4.01 -4.62 17.33
N TYR A 127 -3.89 -4.74 16.02
CA TYR A 127 -4.93 -4.49 15.04
C TYR A 127 -5.32 -5.77 14.26
N ASN A 128 -5.24 -6.94 14.92
CA ASN A 128 -5.54 -8.25 14.30
C ASN A 128 -7.00 -8.44 13.87
N TYR A 129 -7.89 -7.54 14.24
CA TYR A 129 -9.26 -7.48 13.75
C TYR A 129 -9.41 -6.81 12.38
N LEU A 130 -8.35 -6.16 11.87
CA LEU A 130 -8.30 -5.57 10.55
C LEU A 130 -7.78 -6.57 9.53
N ASN A 131 -8.27 -6.48 8.30
CA ASN A 131 -7.85 -7.33 7.19
C ASN A 131 -6.60 -6.76 6.50
N ILE A 132 -5.43 -6.97 7.13
CA ILE A 132 -4.15 -6.37 6.70
C ILE A 132 -3.34 -7.37 5.88
N TYR A 133 -2.83 -6.90 4.73
CA TYR A 133 -1.90 -7.56 3.82
C TYR A 133 -0.60 -6.78 3.77
N LEU A 134 0.54 -7.45 3.99
CA LEU A 134 1.86 -6.85 3.83
C LEU A 134 2.43 -7.19 2.47
N THR A 135 3.08 -6.24 1.82
CA THR A 135 3.76 -6.46 0.56
C THR A 135 5.06 -5.67 0.46
N SER A 136 5.96 -6.12 -0.39
CA SER A 136 7.22 -5.42 -0.70
C SER A 136 7.81 -5.93 -2.02
N PHE A 137 8.57 -5.08 -2.70
CA PHE A 137 9.50 -5.52 -3.76
C PHE A 137 10.72 -6.27 -3.21
N ASN A 138 11.05 -6.07 -1.93
CA ASN A 138 12.15 -6.76 -1.28
C ASN A 138 11.73 -8.19 -0.88
N TYR A 139 12.09 -9.14 -1.75
CA TYR A 139 11.77 -10.56 -1.56
C TYR A 139 12.24 -11.10 -0.21
N ASP A 140 13.48 -10.79 0.18
CA ASP A 140 14.07 -11.35 1.40
C ASP A 140 13.38 -10.77 2.65
N LEU A 141 13.03 -9.49 2.63
CA LEU A 141 12.26 -8.85 3.70
C LEU A 141 10.87 -9.47 3.86
N ILE A 142 10.12 -9.60 2.76
CA ILE A 142 8.75 -10.10 2.83
C ILE A 142 8.70 -11.60 3.16
N THR A 143 9.68 -12.38 2.67
CA THR A 143 9.83 -13.79 3.02
C THR A 143 10.16 -13.97 4.51
N ASP A 144 11.01 -13.11 5.08
CA ASP A 144 11.30 -13.17 6.51
C ASP A 144 10.09 -12.77 7.37
N LEU A 145 9.33 -11.72 6.97
CA LEU A 145 8.11 -11.33 7.66
C LEU A 145 7.04 -12.43 7.62
N LYS A 146 6.93 -13.13 6.48
CA LYS A 146 5.96 -14.21 6.28
C LYS A 146 6.09 -15.37 7.29
N LYS A 147 7.26 -15.59 7.87
CA LYS A 147 7.48 -16.60 8.91
C LYS A 147 6.62 -16.37 10.17
N ASP A 148 6.28 -15.09 10.44
CA ASP A 148 5.55 -14.68 11.65
C ASP A 148 4.20 -14.00 11.35
N TYR A 149 3.93 -13.67 10.08
CA TYR A 149 2.70 -13.03 9.62
C TYR A 149 2.28 -13.61 8.26
N SER A 150 1.22 -14.41 8.25
CA SER A 150 0.83 -15.20 7.07
C SER A 150 0.40 -14.36 5.86
N ASN A 151 -0.25 -13.22 6.09
CA ASN A 151 -0.76 -12.36 5.01
C ASN A 151 0.36 -11.48 4.41
N CYS A 152 1.39 -12.12 3.90
CA CYS A 152 2.49 -11.50 3.19
C CYS A 152 2.48 -11.92 1.72
N GLY A 153 2.54 -10.96 0.80
CA GLY A 153 2.62 -11.17 -0.64
C GLY A 153 3.80 -10.44 -1.27
N LEU A 154 4.23 -10.91 -2.43
CA LEU A 154 5.32 -10.29 -3.17
C LEU A 154 4.77 -9.24 -4.13
N LEU A 155 5.39 -8.06 -4.13
CA LEU A 155 5.19 -7.06 -5.16
C LEU A 155 6.19 -7.32 -6.28
N VAL A 156 5.68 -7.67 -7.47
CA VAL A 156 6.49 -8.06 -8.62
C VAL A 156 6.75 -6.85 -9.50
N GLY A 157 8.03 -6.56 -9.75
CA GLY A 157 8.46 -5.53 -10.68
C GLY A 157 9.04 -6.12 -11.99
N LYS A 158 9.50 -5.24 -12.87
CA LYS A 158 10.12 -5.64 -14.16
C LYS A 158 11.35 -6.55 -14.00
N VAL A 159 12.01 -6.48 -12.86
CA VAL A 159 13.23 -7.25 -12.57
C VAL A 159 12.96 -8.15 -11.36
N LEU A 160 12.19 -9.21 -11.57
CA LEU A 160 12.19 -10.31 -10.62
C LEU A 160 13.37 -11.22 -10.94
N ASN A 161 14.25 -11.44 -9.97
CA ASN A 161 15.33 -12.43 -10.13
C ASN A 161 14.69 -13.81 -10.39
N ARG A 162 14.99 -14.42 -11.54
CA ARG A 162 14.39 -15.68 -12.02
C ARG A 162 14.52 -16.86 -11.05
N ASN A 163 15.43 -16.77 -10.07
CA ASN A 163 15.70 -17.82 -9.10
C ASN A 163 14.89 -17.70 -7.81
N LYS A 164 13.96 -16.74 -7.69
CA LYS A 164 13.12 -16.57 -6.51
C LYS A 164 11.84 -17.39 -6.63
N ASP A 165 11.57 -18.22 -5.64
CA ASP A 165 10.34 -18.99 -5.57
C ASP A 165 9.17 -18.10 -5.12
N ILE A 166 8.27 -17.81 -6.03
CA ILE A 166 7.07 -16.98 -5.77
C ILE A 166 5.89 -17.80 -5.24
N SER A 167 5.92 -19.12 -5.38
CA SER A 167 4.82 -20.01 -4.96
C SER A 167 4.64 -20.03 -3.44
N VAL A 168 5.65 -19.58 -2.72
CA VAL A 168 5.58 -19.45 -1.25
C VAL A 168 4.62 -18.37 -0.77
N PHE A 169 4.20 -17.45 -1.64
CA PHE A 169 3.32 -16.34 -1.26
C PHE A 169 1.85 -16.66 -1.56
N PRO A 170 0.91 -16.33 -0.66
CA PRO A 170 -0.53 -16.56 -0.88
C PRO A 170 -1.12 -15.64 -1.95
N PHE A 171 -0.48 -14.52 -2.25
CA PHE A 171 -0.91 -13.55 -3.26
C PHE A 171 0.28 -12.78 -3.85
N LEU A 172 0.07 -12.21 -5.03
CA LEU A 172 1.04 -11.34 -5.70
C LEU A 172 0.40 -9.99 -6.05
N LEU A 173 1.20 -8.92 -5.98
CA LEU A 173 0.87 -7.64 -6.60
C LEU A 173 1.69 -7.51 -7.88
N ILE A 174 1.03 -7.40 -9.02
CA ILE A 174 1.68 -7.40 -10.34
C ILE A 174 1.24 -6.21 -11.20
N PRO A 175 2.13 -5.68 -12.07
CA PRO A 175 1.68 -4.79 -13.14
C PRO A 175 0.81 -5.55 -14.15
N LEU A 176 -0.12 -4.84 -14.80
CA LEU A 176 -1.01 -5.41 -15.81
C LEU A 176 -0.25 -6.19 -16.91
N ASP A 177 0.88 -5.66 -17.38
CA ASP A 177 1.72 -6.29 -18.41
C ASP A 177 2.20 -7.70 -18.05
N PHE A 178 2.04 -8.11 -16.80
CA PHE A 178 2.43 -9.44 -16.32
C PHE A 178 1.24 -10.36 -16.04
N TYR A 179 0.00 -9.88 -16.29
CA TYR A 179 -1.20 -10.63 -15.95
C TYR A 179 -1.22 -12.03 -16.58
N GLU A 180 -1.05 -12.15 -17.89
CA GLU A 180 -1.06 -13.45 -18.61
C GLU A 180 -0.05 -14.46 -18.04
N LYS A 181 1.10 -13.96 -17.55
CA LYS A 181 2.14 -14.81 -16.97
C LYS A 181 1.78 -15.44 -15.63
N TYR A 182 0.94 -14.75 -14.85
CA TYR A 182 0.60 -15.13 -13.47
C TYR A 182 -0.87 -15.51 -13.28
N GLU A 183 -1.68 -15.44 -14.34
CA GLU A 183 -3.09 -15.81 -14.29
C GLU A 183 -3.26 -17.26 -13.82
N GLY A 184 -4.20 -17.47 -12.89
CA GLY A 184 -4.55 -18.77 -12.33
C GLY A 184 -3.52 -19.40 -11.37
N ILE A 185 -2.39 -18.75 -11.10
CA ILE A 185 -1.35 -19.29 -10.21
C ILE A 185 -1.65 -18.98 -8.73
N GLN A 186 -2.06 -17.73 -8.42
CA GLN A 186 -2.28 -17.22 -7.06
C GLN A 186 -3.33 -16.11 -7.08
N GLN A 187 -3.78 -15.67 -5.89
CA GLN A 187 -4.59 -14.46 -5.81
C GLN A 187 -3.81 -13.24 -6.33
N LEU A 188 -4.37 -12.53 -7.30
CA LEU A 188 -3.71 -11.39 -7.94
C LEU A 188 -4.33 -10.06 -7.52
N PHE A 189 -3.44 -9.12 -7.21
CA PHE A 189 -3.72 -7.69 -7.11
C PHE A 189 -2.99 -7.01 -8.26
N ILE A 190 -3.72 -6.34 -9.15
CA ILE A 190 -3.16 -5.78 -10.38
C ILE A 190 -3.07 -4.26 -10.27
N TRP A 191 -1.90 -3.69 -10.50
CA TRP A 191 -1.60 -2.26 -10.36
C TRP A 191 -0.94 -1.67 -11.61
N THR A 192 -1.13 -0.39 -11.95
CA THR A 192 -2.38 0.32 -11.65
C THR A 192 -3.27 0.26 -12.87
N ILE A 193 -4.55 0.00 -12.67
CA ILE A 193 -5.53 0.01 -13.75
C ILE A 193 -6.44 1.23 -13.55
N ASP A 194 -6.34 2.22 -14.46
CA ASP A 194 -7.05 3.50 -14.36
C ASP A 194 -7.96 3.75 -15.55
N SER A 195 -8.20 2.72 -16.38
CA SER A 195 -9.00 2.82 -17.60
C SER A 195 -9.97 1.65 -17.72
N PRO A 196 -11.26 1.90 -18.02
CA PRO A 196 -12.24 0.86 -18.27
C PRO A 196 -11.86 -0.11 -19.40
N LYS A 197 -11.09 0.36 -20.40
CA LYS A 197 -10.59 -0.49 -21.47
C LYS A 197 -9.64 -1.55 -20.93
N LYS A 198 -8.68 -1.16 -20.09
CA LYS A 198 -7.70 -2.07 -19.49
C LYS A 198 -8.34 -3.06 -18.50
N LEU A 199 -9.44 -2.67 -17.87
CA LEU A 199 -10.19 -3.55 -16.97
C LEU A 199 -10.71 -4.80 -17.69
N LYS A 200 -11.07 -4.68 -18.97
CA LYS A 200 -11.57 -5.79 -19.79
C LYS A 200 -10.49 -6.79 -20.22
N GLU A 201 -9.22 -6.50 -19.95
CA GLU A 201 -8.08 -7.37 -20.30
C GLU A 201 -7.80 -8.45 -19.23
N ILE A 202 -8.53 -8.44 -18.11
CA ILE A 202 -8.29 -9.32 -16.96
C ILE A 202 -9.58 -9.98 -16.49
N SER A 203 -9.44 -11.10 -15.77
CA SER A 203 -10.56 -11.79 -15.14
C SER A 203 -11.21 -10.96 -14.03
N ASP A 204 -12.51 -11.09 -13.84
CA ASP A 204 -13.33 -10.32 -12.89
C ASP A 204 -13.22 -10.79 -11.43
N ASP A 205 -12.40 -11.78 -11.15
CA ASP A 205 -12.05 -12.25 -9.80
C ASP A 205 -10.78 -11.59 -9.24
N CYS A 206 -10.10 -10.76 -10.06
CA CYS A 206 -8.92 -10.03 -9.64
C CYS A 206 -9.24 -8.82 -8.73
N TYR A 207 -8.26 -8.47 -7.93
CA TYR A 207 -8.26 -7.23 -7.14
C TYR A 207 -7.53 -6.13 -7.92
N ILE A 208 -8.18 -4.99 -8.06
CA ILE A 208 -7.72 -3.87 -8.89
C ILE A 208 -7.21 -2.74 -8.02
N ILE A 209 -5.92 -2.49 -8.03
CA ILE A 209 -5.32 -1.31 -7.40
C ILE A 209 -5.36 -0.17 -8.43
N THR A 210 -6.03 0.93 -8.09
CA THR A 210 -6.35 1.99 -9.04
C THR A 210 -6.35 3.38 -8.41
N ASP A 211 -6.00 4.37 -9.23
CA ASP A 211 -6.17 5.79 -8.94
C ASP A 211 -7.55 6.32 -9.38
N LYS A 212 -8.38 5.49 -10.04
CA LYS A 212 -9.64 5.89 -10.66
C LYS A 212 -10.81 4.97 -10.28
N ALA A 213 -10.89 4.57 -9.01
CA ALA A 213 -11.86 3.58 -8.55
C ALA A 213 -13.32 3.96 -8.87
N PHE A 214 -13.72 5.21 -8.69
CA PHE A 214 -15.09 5.67 -9.00
C PHE A 214 -15.40 5.55 -10.49
N LEU A 215 -14.45 5.93 -11.36
CA LEU A 215 -14.60 5.80 -12.83
C LEU A 215 -14.79 4.33 -13.23
N LEU A 216 -13.94 3.44 -12.69
CA LEU A 216 -13.98 2.03 -13.03
C LEU A 216 -15.26 1.36 -12.50
N PHE A 217 -15.66 1.68 -11.27
CA PHE A 217 -16.90 1.18 -10.69
C PHE A 217 -18.12 1.58 -11.55
N ASN A 218 -18.25 2.85 -11.89
CA ASN A 218 -19.37 3.34 -12.72
C ASN A 218 -19.37 2.71 -14.10
N SER A 219 -18.20 2.55 -14.74
CA SER A 219 -18.13 1.94 -16.07
C SER A 219 -18.47 0.45 -16.08
N HIS A 220 -18.29 -0.25 -14.95
CA HIS A 220 -18.59 -1.66 -14.84
C HIS A 220 -20.04 -1.94 -14.42
N TYR A 221 -20.59 -1.15 -13.49
CA TYR A 221 -21.89 -1.44 -12.87
C TYR A 221 -23.05 -0.59 -13.39
N ASN A 222 -22.82 0.54 -14.05
CA ASN A 222 -23.91 1.42 -14.56
C ASN A 222 -24.21 1.22 -16.05
N HIS A 223 -23.64 0.20 -16.70
CA HIS A 223 -23.94 -0.20 -18.08
C HIS A 223 -24.80 -1.49 -18.17
N HIS A 224 -25.44 -1.86 -17.05
CA HIS A 224 -26.44 -2.96 -16.99
C HIS A 224 -27.83 -2.44 -16.63
#